data_09d222a38e3ccb5c5faa7ccd62411706
#
_entry.id   09d222a38e3ccb5c5faa7ccd62411706
#
_cell.length_a   1.000
_cell.length_b   1.000
_cell.length_c   1.000
_cell.angle_alpha   90.00
_cell.angle_beta   90.00
_cell.angle_gamma   90.00
#
_symmetry.space_group_name_H-M   'P 1'
#
loop_
_entity.id
_entity.type
_entity.pdbx_description
1 polymer ?
#
loop_
_entity_poly.entity_id
_entity_poly.type
_entity_poly.pdbx_seq_one_letter_code
_entity_poly.pdbx_strand_id
1 'polypeptide(L)'
;MNRLFTILCMVSLLVFHTSCNDSFMDLESPNVEIKTRTVDQRVQNLIQQARQGDVEAYNSLALCYRDGDGVEKSWLNMMCMYAIYSQKTGGDIENVIELFEEEHLFRLLFEIMDSPSFNEKVEAKLEQLKQLAPAEAKAIEAAKKALSMDEAVTAMSLMREAEDEGSEMAVVFQAIYYEEADDKTGQEKCLTRIAEKYPFFNLLLGESYVKKYGECEDFSYIQKAIDCYYKADAYGMLIPKYANALWGMFDYFGQKGMLEYNEQEVERLKVLAKRTY
;
A
#
# COMPACT_ATOMS: atom_id res chain seq x y z
N MET A 1 8.07 -8.78 -18.08
CA MET A 1 6.81 -8.12 -18.44
C MET A 1 5.59 -8.60 -17.65
N ASN A 2 5.53 -9.82 -17.12
CA ASN A 2 4.51 -10.23 -16.12
C ASN A 2 4.62 -9.50 -14.76
N ARG A 3 5.58 -8.59 -14.60
CA ARG A 3 5.93 -7.98 -13.31
C ARG A 3 5.17 -6.69 -13.02
N LEU A 4 4.71 -5.96 -14.04
CA LEU A 4 3.83 -4.80 -13.84
C LEU A 4 2.43 -5.24 -13.36
N PHE A 5 1.93 -6.35 -13.88
CA PHE A 5 0.76 -7.05 -13.35
C PHE A 5 0.98 -7.54 -11.93
N THR A 6 2.18 -8.05 -11.64
CA THR A 6 2.60 -8.44 -10.29
C THR A 6 2.48 -7.29 -9.29
N ILE A 7 2.47 -6.04 -9.68
CA ILE A 7 2.55 -4.89 -8.79
C ILE A 7 1.19 -4.24 -8.54
N LEU A 8 0.28 -4.16 -9.53
CA LEU A 8 -1.13 -3.96 -9.21
C LEU A 8 -1.68 -5.19 -8.49
N CYS A 9 -1.26 -6.38 -8.90
CA CYS A 9 -1.32 -7.56 -8.07
C CYS A 9 -0.45 -7.48 -6.83
N MET A 10 0.58 -6.63 -6.67
CA MET A 10 1.22 -6.48 -5.36
C MET A 10 0.40 -5.61 -4.43
N VAL A 11 -0.35 -4.63 -4.87
CA VAL A 11 -1.44 -4.12 -4.04
C VAL A 11 -2.45 -5.26 -3.79
N SER A 12 -2.74 -6.14 -4.74
CA SER A 12 -3.56 -7.34 -4.55
C SER A 12 -2.76 -8.59 -4.15
N LEU A 13 -1.49 -8.80 -4.53
CA LEU A 13 -0.65 -10.00 -4.23
C LEU A 13 0.23 -9.82 -2.99
N LEU A 14 0.47 -8.64 -2.48
CA LEU A 14 0.84 -8.45 -1.05
C LEU A 14 -0.23 -9.04 -0.15
N VAL A 15 -1.43 -9.23 -0.73
CA VAL A 15 -2.56 -9.93 -0.15
C VAL A 15 -2.44 -11.46 -0.31
N PHE A 16 -1.84 -12.00 -1.38
CA PHE A 16 -1.95 -13.43 -1.74
C PHE A 16 -0.78 -14.35 -1.40
N HIS A 17 0.40 -13.85 -1.03
CA HIS A 17 1.51 -14.73 -0.63
C HIS A 17 1.66 -14.81 0.88
N THR A 18 0.95 -15.79 1.43
CA THR A 18 1.22 -16.29 2.79
C THR A 18 1.97 -17.59 2.72
N SER A 19 3.12 -17.65 3.34
CA SER A 19 3.66 -18.90 3.85
C SER A 19 4.34 -18.65 5.18
N CYS A 20 3.72 -19.18 6.23
CA CYS A 20 4.23 -19.73 7.50
C CYS A 20 5.43 -19.08 8.18
N ASN A 21 5.29 -18.67 9.43
CA ASN A 21 5.57 -19.50 10.59
C ASN A 21 5.15 -18.81 11.89
N ASP A 22 4.73 -19.66 12.85
CA ASP A 22 4.20 -19.31 14.14
C ASP A 22 5.21 -18.63 15.05
N SER A 23 4.60 -17.89 15.92
CA SER A 23 5.00 -17.34 17.21
C SER A 23 5.73 -16.01 17.22
N PHE A 24 5.15 -15.10 18.08
CA PHE A 24 5.90 -14.25 19.00
C PHE A 24 5.15 -13.00 19.49
N MET A 25 5.35 -12.66 20.77
CA MET A 25 4.60 -11.69 21.60
C MET A 25 5.30 -10.32 21.75
N ASP A 26 4.64 -9.32 21.93
CA ASP A 26 4.24 -8.28 22.90
C ASP A 26 4.86 -6.88 22.85
N LEU A 27 4.03 -5.79 22.70
CA LEU A 27 4.29 -4.45 23.23
C LEU A 27 3.22 -3.38 23.03
N GLU A 28 3.32 -2.31 23.88
CA GLU A 28 2.42 -1.16 23.86
C GLU A 28 2.52 -0.30 22.58
N SER A 29 1.34 0.16 22.12
CA SER A 29 1.25 1.10 20.99
C SER A 29 1.91 2.43 21.35
N PRO A 30 2.89 2.92 20.58
CA PRO A 30 3.30 4.30 20.75
C PRO A 30 2.13 5.22 20.42
N ASN A 31 1.90 6.24 21.26
CA ASN A 31 0.98 7.32 20.95
C ASN A 31 1.55 8.12 19.78
N VAL A 32 1.21 7.72 18.57
CA VAL A 32 1.56 8.48 17.37
C VAL A 32 0.57 9.64 17.27
N GLU A 33 1.01 10.85 17.62
CA GLU A 33 0.29 12.06 17.27
C GLU A 33 0.21 12.16 15.75
N ILE A 34 -0.95 11.81 15.22
CA ILE A 34 -1.27 11.96 13.80
C ILE A 34 -1.47 13.46 13.59
N LYS A 35 -0.56 14.13 12.85
CA LYS A 35 -0.84 15.44 12.26
C LYS A 35 -1.95 15.23 11.23
N THR A 36 -3.19 15.27 11.70
CA THR A 36 -4.38 15.05 10.92
C THR A 36 -4.57 16.16 9.90
N ARG A 37 -4.43 15.84 8.61
CA ARG A 37 -5.31 16.44 7.61
C ARG A 37 -6.73 16.22 8.12
N THR A 38 -7.60 17.20 7.94
CA THR A 38 -8.98 17.20 8.48
C THR A 38 -9.77 15.98 8.04
N VAL A 39 -9.62 14.90 8.78
CA VAL A 39 -10.45 13.70 8.68
C VAL A 39 -11.67 13.95 9.58
N ASP A 40 -12.88 13.85 9.03
CA ASP A 40 -14.08 14.08 9.84
C ASP A 40 -14.27 13.00 10.91
N GLN A 41 -15.11 13.28 11.92
CA GLN A 41 -15.33 12.37 13.04
C GLN A 41 -15.92 11.02 12.61
N ARG A 42 -16.70 10.99 11.53
CA ARG A 42 -17.29 9.75 11.01
C ARG A 42 -16.20 8.84 10.46
N VAL A 43 -15.28 9.39 9.66
CA VAL A 43 -14.16 8.61 9.10
C VAL A 43 -13.20 8.16 10.22
N GLN A 44 -12.96 8.97 11.24
CA GLN A 44 -12.18 8.55 12.41
C GLN A 44 -12.83 7.34 13.11
N ASN A 45 -14.14 7.34 13.25
CA ASN A 45 -14.87 6.20 13.83
C ASN A 45 -14.74 4.93 12.95
N LEU A 46 -14.85 5.07 11.62
CA LEU A 46 -14.63 3.96 10.69
C LEU A 46 -13.20 3.41 10.77
N ILE A 47 -12.19 4.29 10.88
CA ILE A 47 -10.80 3.87 11.09
C ILE A 47 -10.68 3.05 12.39
N GLN A 48 -11.29 3.49 13.49
CA GLN A 48 -11.25 2.74 14.75
C GLN A 48 -11.95 1.37 14.64
N GLN A 49 -13.07 1.29 13.93
CA GLN A 49 -13.78 0.02 13.66
C GLN A 49 -12.90 -0.92 12.81
N ALA A 50 -12.26 -0.41 11.75
CA ALA A 50 -11.33 -1.18 10.93
C ALA A 50 -10.15 -1.71 11.75
N ARG A 51 -9.56 -0.89 12.63
CA ARG A 51 -8.49 -1.28 13.55
C ARG A 51 -8.92 -2.34 14.57
N GLN A 52 -10.19 -2.46 14.85
CA GLN A 52 -10.78 -3.52 15.71
C GLN A 52 -11.17 -4.77 14.91
N GLY A 53 -10.94 -4.77 13.59
CA GLY A 53 -11.21 -5.91 12.70
C GLY A 53 -12.60 -5.93 12.10
N ASP A 54 -13.39 -4.85 12.22
CA ASP A 54 -14.68 -4.73 11.53
C ASP A 54 -14.45 -4.68 10.01
N VAL A 55 -14.93 -5.70 9.34
CA VAL A 55 -14.70 -5.90 7.90
C VAL A 55 -15.45 -4.88 7.07
N GLU A 56 -16.69 -4.53 7.46
CA GLU A 56 -17.51 -3.56 6.71
C GLU A 56 -16.97 -2.12 6.82
N ALA A 57 -16.19 -1.84 7.85
CA ALA A 57 -15.53 -0.55 7.99
C ALA A 57 -14.51 -0.30 6.85
N TYR A 58 -13.84 -1.35 6.34
CA TYR A 58 -12.93 -1.20 5.19
C TYR A 58 -13.67 -0.83 3.92
N ASN A 59 -14.83 -1.46 3.65
CA ASN A 59 -15.70 -1.10 2.54
C ASN A 59 -16.16 0.36 2.64
N SER A 60 -16.63 0.76 3.82
CA SER A 60 -17.09 2.13 4.08
C SER A 60 -15.97 3.16 3.91
N LEU A 61 -14.76 2.86 4.37
CA LEU A 61 -13.57 3.72 4.18
C LEU A 61 -13.18 3.83 2.70
N ALA A 62 -13.28 2.74 1.95
CA ALA A 62 -13.03 2.76 0.52
C ALA A 62 -13.98 3.72 -0.19
N LEU A 63 -15.27 3.68 0.13
CA LEU A 63 -16.26 4.62 -0.41
C LEU A 63 -15.94 6.07 -0.01
N CYS A 64 -15.51 6.32 1.24
CA CYS A 64 -15.08 7.64 1.66
C CYS A 64 -13.90 8.18 0.81
N TYR A 65 -12.89 7.36 0.55
CA TYR A 65 -11.76 7.74 -0.31
C TYR A 65 -12.17 7.91 -1.78
N ARG A 66 -13.11 7.09 -2.29
CA ARG A 66 -13.66 7.23 -3.64
C ARG A 66 -14.33 8.58 -3.83
N ASP A 67 -15.19 8.96 -2.91
CA ASP A 67 -16.08 10.12 -3.06
C ASP A 67 -15.45 11.42 -2.50
N GLY A 68 -14.36 11.32 -1.74
CA GLY A 68 -13.78 12.44 -1.00
C GLY A 68 -14.64 12.85 0.20
N ASP A 69 -15.43 11.92 0.75
CA ASP A 69 -16.38 12.19 1.82
C ASP A 69 -15.70 12.05 3.18
N GLY A 70 -15.40 13.19 3.80
CA GLY A 70 -14.69 13.30 5.07
C GLY A 70 -13.19 13.02 5.02
N VAL A 71 -12.64 12.73 3.84
CA VAL A 71 -11.21 12.55 3.53
C VAL A 71 -10.88 13.13 2.17
N GLU A 72 -9.60 13.33 1.87
CA GLU A 72 -9.16 13.68 0.52
C GLU A 72 -9.44 12.51 -0.45
N LYS A 73 -10.07 12.79 -1.61
CA LYS A 73 -10.33 11.79 -2.64
C LYS A 73 -9.00 11.16 -3.08
N SER A 74 -8.92 9.84 -3.08
CA SER A 74 -7.73 9.08 -3.48
C SER A 74 -8.16 7.69 -3.95
N TRP A 75 -7.99 7.42 -5.23
CA TRP A 75 -8.27 6.09 -5.76
C TRP A 75 -7.26 5.05 -5.23
N LEU A 76 -6.02 5.44 -4.96
CA LEU A 76 -5.00 4.54 -4.42
C LEU A 76 -5.34 4.09 -3.00
N ASN A 77 -5.70 5.03 -2.09
CA ASN A 77 -6.14 4.67 -0.75
C ASN A 77 -7.44 3.86 -0.78
N MET A 78 -8.37 4.20 -1.66
CA MET A 78 -9.58 3.44 -1.90
C MET A 78 -9.26 1.98 -2.29
N MET A 79 -8.39 1.76 -3.30
CA MET A 79 -7.98 0.42 -3.73
C MET A 79 -7.31 -0.37 -2.60
N CYS A 80 -6.49 0.28 -1.76
CA CYS A 80 -5.90 -0.36 -0.59
C CYS A 80 -6.98 -0.88 0.38
N MET A 81 -8.00 -0.05 0.68
CA MET A 81 -9.10 -0.45 1.56
C MET A 81 -9.93 -1.60 0.97
N TYR A 82 -10.23 -1.57 -0.32
CA TYR A 82 -10.93 -2.67 -0.97
C TYR A 82 -10.10 -3.95 -1.03
N ALA A 83 -8.80 -3.86 -1.24
CA ALA A 83 -7.93 -5.04 -1.21
C ALA A 83 -7.96 -5.72 0.18
N ILE A 84 -7.98 -4.93 1.27
CA ILE A 84 -8.12 -5.47 2.63
C ILE A 84 -9.51 -6.11 2.80
N TYR A 85 -10.57 -5.42 2.36
CA TYR A 85 -11.95 -5.93 2.43
C TYR A 85 -12.09 -7.26 1.68
N SER A 86 -11.65 -7.30 0.43
CA SER A 86 -11.68 -8.50 -0.43
C SER A 86 -10.90 -9.66 0.19
N GLN A 87 -9.71 -9.40 0.75
CA GLN A 87 -8.93 -10.42 1.45
C GLN A 87 -9.66 -11.01 2.65
N LYS A 88 -10.39 -10.18 3.39
CA LYS A 88 -11.12 -10.63 4.61
C LYS A 88 -12.43 -11.35 4.28
N THR A 89 -13.08 -11.01 3.17
CA THR A 89 -14.38 -11.60 2.77
C THR A 89 -14.25 -12.75 1.80
N GLY A 90 -13.06 -13.00 1.24
CA GLY A 90 -12.86 -13.93 0.13
C GLY A 90 -13.49 -13.46 -1.18
N GLY A 91 -13.85 -12.17 -1.29
CA GLY A 91 -14.43 -11.57 -2.48
C GLY A 91 -13.39 -11.35 -3.59
N ASP A 92 -13.86 -11.33 -4.83
CA ASP A 92 -13.04 -11.01 -5.98
C ASP A 92 -12.90 -9.49 -6.14
N ILE A 93 -11.68 -9.02 -6.35
CA ILE A 93 -11.39 -7.60 -6.57
C ILE A 93 -12.02 -7.09 -7.88
N GLU A 94 -12.28 -7.98 -8.84
CA GLU A 94 -12.97 -7.63 -10.09
C GLU A 94 -14.39 -7.12 -9.84
N ASN A 95 -15.10 -7.67 -8.87
CA ASN A 95 -16.43 -7.21 -8.48
C ASN A 95 -16.42 -5.79 -7.88
N VAL A 96 -15.26 -5.32 -7.46
CA VAL A 96 -15.05 -3.99 -6.88
C VAL A 96 -14.96 -2.94 -7.99
N ILE A 97 -14.37 -3.28 -9.12
CA ILE A 97 -14.21 -2.36 -10.27
C ILE A 97 -15.56 -1.98 -10.84
N GLU A 98 -16.54 -2.91 -10.81
CA GLU A 98 -17.91 -2.65 -11.30
C GLU A 98 -18.71 -1.63 -10.44
N LEU A 99 -18.26 -1.35 -9.22
CA LEU A 99 -18.91 -0.40 -8.30
C LEU A 99 -18.48 1.06 -8.54
N PHE A 100 -17.60 1.34 -9.51
CA PHE A 100 -17.12 2.70 -9.76
C PHE A 100 -17.92 3.44 -10.82
N GLU A 101 -18.35 4.66 -10.50
CA GLU A 101 -18.84 5.60 -11.52
C GLU A 101 -17.75 5.96 -12.55
N GLU A 102 -16.49 5.90 -12.14
CA GLU A 102 -15.30 6.06 -12.99
C GLU A 102 -14.81 4.71 -13.55
N GLU A 103 -15.67 3.70 -13.64
CA GLU A 103 -15.39 2.35 -14.14
C GLU A 103 -14.58 2.36 -15.44
N HIS A 104 -14.93 3.25 -16.36
CA HIS A 104 -14.25 3.34 -17.66
C HIS A 104 -12.77 3.73 -17.51
N LEU A 105 -12.43 4.65 -16.61
CA LEU A 105 -11.04 5.05 -16.34
C LEU A 105 -10.24 3.89 -15.75
N PHE A 106 -10.80 3.20 -14.75
CA PHE A 106 -10.11 2.08 -14.11
C PHE A 106 -9.95 0.90 -15.05
N ARG A 107 -10.98 0.53 -15.82
CA ARG A 107 -10.86 -0.51 -16.85
C ARG A 107 -9.75 -0.17 -17.84
N LEU A 108 -9.69 1.08 -18.31
CA LEU A 108 -8.67 1.52 -19.23
C LEU A 108 -7.25 1.41 -18.64
N LEU A 109 -7.05 1.83 -17.38
CA LEU A 109 -5.78 1.69 -16.67
C LEU A 109 -5.38 0.22 -16.53
N PHE A 110 -6.30 -0.66 -16.08
CA PHE A 110 -6.04 -2.08 -15.94
C PHE A 110 -5.70 -2.74 -17.28
N GLU A 111 -6.44 -2.46 -18.33
CA GLU A 111 -6.21 -3.04 -19.66
C GLU A 111 -4.87 -2.59 -20.28
N ILE A 112 -4.41 -1.35 -19.98
CA ILE A 112 -3.08 -0.88 -20.39
C ILE A 112 -2.00 -1.61 -19.59
N MET A 113 -2.21 -1.78 -18.30
CA MET A 113 -1.22 -2.38 -17.39
C MET A 113 -1.12 -3.89 -17.56
N ASP A 114 -2.23 -4.59 -17.80
CA ASP A 114 -2.26 -6.03 -18.02
C ASP A 114 -1.70 -6.45 -19.39
N SER A 115 -1.54 -5.49 -20.29
CA SER A 115 -1.03 -5.82 -21.62
C SER A 115 0.44 -6.29 -21.57
N PRO A 116 0.75 -7.47 -22.13
CA PRO A 116 2.09 -8.03 -22.12
C PRO A 116 3.10 -7.22 -22.97
N SER A 117 2.60 -6.30 -23.79
CA SER A 117 3.44 -5.43 -24.66
C SER A 117 2.72 -4.13 -24.97
N PHE A 118 3.53 -3.05 -25.13
CA PHE A 118 3.04 -1.80 -25.70
C PHE A 118 2.87 -1.95 -27.21
N ASN A 119 1.70 -2.38 -27.64
CA ASN A 119 1.30 -2.53 -29.03
C ASN A 119 0.30 -1.43 -29.45
N GLU A 120 -0.10 -1.43 -30.72
CA GLU A 120 -1.05 -0.44 -31.26
C GLU A 120 -2.36 -0.32 -30.46
N LYS A 121 -2.83 -1.41 -29.86
CA LYS A 121 -4.06 -1.41 -29.03
C LYS A 121 -3.83 -0.66 -27.72
N VAL A 122 -2.65 -0.85 -27.09
CA VAL A 122 -2.28 -0.14 -25.87
C VAL A 122 -2.03 1.34 -26.15
N GLU A 123 -1.40 1.67 -27.26
CA GLU A 123 -1.21 3.07 -27.69
C GLU A 123 -2.56 3.78 -27.90
N ALA A 124 -3.53 3.10 -28.55
CA ALA A 124 -4.88 3.67 -28.73
C ALA A 124 -5.61 3.90 -27.40
N LYS A 125 -5.44 3.01 -26.43
CA LYS A 125 -5.98 3.18 -25.07
C LYS A 125 -5.27 4.30 -24.30
N LEU A 126 -3.97 4.42 -24.47
CA LEU A 126 -3.19 5.50 -23.87
C LEU A 126 -3.62 6.87 -24.39
N GLU A 127 -3.93 6.99 -25.70
CA GLU A 127 -4.49 8.22 -26.27
C GLU A 127 -5.89 8.57 -25.69
N GLN A 128 -6.71 7.56 -25.39
CA GLN A 128 -7.97 7.80 -24.68
C GLN A 128 -7.71 8.25 -23.22
N LEU A 129 -6.75 7.62 -22.55
CA LEU A 129 -6.37 7.97 -21.19
C LEU A 129 -5.84 9.41 -21.10
N LYS A 130 -5.08 9.90 -22.08
CA LYS A 130 -4.61 11.29 -22.15
C LYS A 130 -5.75 12.31 -22.11
N GLN A 131 -6.91 11.96 -22.65
CA GLN A 131 -8.08 12.83 -22.64
C GLN A 131 -8.83 12.79 -21.30
N LEU A 132 -8.85 11.64 -20.63
CA LEU A 132 -9.61 11.43 -19.40
C LEU A 132 -8.77 11.77 -18.14
N ALA A 133 -7.52 11.36 -18.13
CA ALA A 133 -6.61 11.52 -17.00
C ALA A 133 -5.16 11.74 -17.50
N PRO A 134 -4.81 12.96 -17.95
CA PRO A 134 -3.54 13.25 -18.59
C PRO A 134 -2.33 12.98 -17.67
N ALA A 135 -2.42 13.21 -16.37
CA ALA A 135 -1.37 12.93 -15.42
C ALA A 135 -1.09 11.42 -15.32
N GLU A 136 -2.13 10.58 -15.29
CA GLU A 136 -1.98 9.12 -15.28
C GLU A 136 -1.39 8.59 -16.59
N ALA A 137 -1.79 9.14 -17.73
CA ALA A 137 -1.21 8.80 -19.02
C ALA A 137 0.28 9.14 -19.08
N LYS A 138 0.67 10.31 -18.56
CA LYS A 138 2.07 10.74 -18.46
C LYS A 138 2.89 9.79 -17.58
N ALA A 139 2.33 9.33 -16.47
CA ALA A 139 2.98 8.34 -15.60
C ALA A 139 3.24 7.01 -16.31
N ILE A 140 2.27 6.52 -17.09
CA ILE A 140 2.42 5.28 -17.87
C ILE A 140 3.47 5.45 -18.99
N GLU A 141 3.50 6.59 -19.68
CA GLU A 141 4.55 6.88 -20.67
C GLU A 141 5.93 6.95 -20.03
N ALA A 142 6.04 7.52 -18.85
CA ALA A 142 7.28 7.54 -18.08
C ALA A 142 7.72 6.12 -17.67
N ALA A 143 6.77 5.28 -17.19
CA ALA A 143 7.06 3.89 -16.86
C ALA A 143 7.52 3.09 -18.09
N LYS A 144 6.92 3.32 -19.27
CA LYS A 144 7.38 2.73 -20.54
C LYS A 144 8.83 3.11 -20.85
N LYS A 145 9.23 4.36 -20.65
CA LYS A 145 10.61 4.83 -20.84
C LYS A 145 11.58 4.25 -19.82
N ALA A 146 11.15 4.03 -18.59
CA ALA A 146 11.97 3.44 -17.53
C ALA A 146 12.40 1.99 -17.84
N LEU A 147 11.69 1.29 -18.74
CA LEU A 147 12.08 -0.04 -19.23
C LEU A 147 13.29 0.04 -20.17
N SER A 148 13.66 1.22 -20.68
CA SER A 148 14.89 1.48 -21.44
C SER A 148 15.96 1.99 -20.50
N MET A 149 17.07 1.26 -20.37
CA MET A 149 18.17 1.65 -19.45
C MET A 149 18.74 3.05 -19.77
N ASP A 150 18.69 3.46 -21.03
CA ASP A 150 19.24 4.74 -21.48
C ASP A 150 18.35 5.95 -21.11
N GLU A 151 17.07 5.70 -20.78
CA GLU A 151 16.08 6.74 -20.49
C GLU A 151 15.64 6.79 -19.01
N ALA A 152 16.25 6.01 -18.13
CA ALA A 152 15.82 5.85 -16.73
C ALA A 152 15.75 7.19 -15.96
N VAL A 153 16.75 8.07 -16.12
CA VAL A 153 16.77 9.39 -15.45
C VAL A 153 15.64 10.28 -15.96
N THR A 154 15.40 10.28 -17.27
CA THR A 154 14.31 11.04 -17.90
C THR A 154 12.96 10.49 -17.45
N ALA A 155 12.82 9.18 -17.37
CA ALA A 155 11.59 8.52 -16.89
C ALA A 155 11.27 8.91 -15.45
N MET A 156 12.25 8.92 -14.55
CA MET A 156 12.05 9.33 -13.17
C MET A 156 11.67 10.81 -13.03
N SER A 157 12.22 11.69 -13.87
CA SER A 157 11.80 13.10 -13.91
C SER A 157 10.34 13.23 -14.34
N LEU A 158 9.93 12.53 -15.40
CA LEU A 158 8.55 12.52 -15.88
C LEU A 158 7.56 11.91 -14.88
N MET A 159 7.97 10.88 -14.13
CA MET A 159 7.15 10.31 -13.06
C MET A 159 6.91 11.33 -11.93
N ARG A 160 7.94 12.11 -11.55
CA ARG A 160 7.78 13.16 -10.54
C ARG A 160 6.89 14.30 -11.04
N GLU A 161 7.05 14.72 -12.27
CA GLU A 161 6.16 15.71 -12.88
C GLU A 161 4.70 15.21 -12.92
N ALA A 162 4.46 13.96 -13.29
CA ALA A 162 3.13 13.37 -13.28
C ALA A 162 2.54 13.30 -11.86
N GLU A 163 3.35 13.00 -10.84
CA GLU A 163 2.95 13.03 -9.43
C GLU A 163 2.56 14.45 -8.99
N ASP A 164 3.35 15.45 -9.37
CA ASP A 164 3.06 16.87 -9.07
C ASP A 164 1.76 17.33 -9.76
N GLU A 165 1.42 16.76 -10.90
CA GLU A 165 0.15 16.94 -11.62
C GLU A 165 -1.00 16.12 -11.02
N GLY A 166 -0.76 15.32 -9.97
CA GLY A 166 -1.76 14.57 -9.22
C GLY A 166 -1.88 13.10 -9.58
N SER A 167 -0.99 12.53 -10.41
CA SER A 167 -1.01 11.10 -10.72
C SER A 167 -0.66 10.25 -9.51
N GLU A 168 -1.58 9.38 -9.10
CA GLU A 168 -1.31 8.35 -8.09
C GLU A 168 -0.57 7.14 -8.68
N MET A 169 -0.70 6.87 -9.99
CA MET A 169 0.09 5.85 -10.69
C MET A 169 1.58 6.19 -10.70
N ALA A 170 1.94 7.46 -10.86
CA ALA A 170 3.33 7.90 -10.81
C ALA A 170 4.00 7.53 -9.48
N VAL A 171 3.27 7.63 -8.37
CA VAL A 171 3.74 7.24 -7.03
C VAL A 171 4.05 5.74 -6.98
N VAL A 172 3.13 4.91 -7.48
CA VAL A 172 3.30 3.46 -7.55
C VAL A 172 4.52 3.10 -8.42
N PHE A 173 4.62 3.67 -9.62
CA PHE A 173 5.73 3.37 -10.53
C PHE A 173 7.10 3.77 -9.98
N GLN A 174 7.20 4.87 -9.24
CA GLN A 174 8.46 5.24 -8.60
C GLN A 174 8.90 4.20 -7.55
N ALA A 175 7.97 3.75 -6.70
CA ALA A 175 8.27 2.72 -5.69
C ALA A 175 8.79 1.43 -6.33
N ILE A 176 8.15 1.01 -7.44
CA ILE A 176 8.54 -0.15 -8.23
C ILE A 176 9.91 0.01 -8.87
N TYR A 177 10.15 1.15 -9.50
CA TYR A 177 11.41 1.42 -10.20
C TYR A 177 12.60 1.22 -9.27
N TYR A 178 12.56 1.76 -8.05
CA TYR A 178 13.65 1.59 -7.10
C TYR A 178 13.80 0.16 -6.59
N GLU A 179 12.70 -0.61 -6.48
CA GLU A 179 12.76 -2.02 -6.12
C GLU A 179 13.42 -2.86 -7.24
N GLU A 180 13.01 -2.66 -8.50
CA GLU A 180 13.58 -3.38 -9.65
C GLU A 180 15.04 -2.99 -9.94
N ALA A 181 15.44 -1.76 -9.63
CA ALA A 181 16.82 -1.29 -9.75
C ALA A 181 17.73 -1.79 -8.61
N ASP A 182 17.21 -2.49 -7.61
CA ASP A 182 17.89 -2.88 -6.36
C ASP A 182 18.56 -1.67 -5.64
N ASP A 183 18.02 -0.46 -5.87
CA ASP A 183 18.47 0.76 -5.19
C ASP A 183 17.74 0.91 -3.83
N LYS A 184 18.22 0.18 -2.82
CA LYS A 184 17.66 0.18 -1.46
C LYS A 184 17.60 1.57 -0.83
N THR A 185 18.55 2.44 -1.17
CA THR A 185 18.58 3.82 -0.64
C THR A 185 17.55 4.71 -1.32
N GLY A 186 17.45 4.62 -2.63
CA GLY A 186 16.43 5.30 -3.42
C GLY A 186 15.02 4.83 -3.03
N GLN A 187 14.83 3.51 -2.87
CA GLN A 187 13.57 2.91 -2.42
C GLN A 187 13.15 3.45 -1.04
N GLU A 188 14.04 3.44 -0.05
CA GLU A 188 13.73 3.96 1.29
C GLU A 188 13.32 5.43 1.25
N LYS A 189 14.08 6.27 0.55
CA LYS A 189 13.75 7.71 0.39
C LYS A 189 12.41 7.91 -0.32
N CYS A 190 12.15 7.17 -1.39
CA CYS A 190 10.90 7.22 -2.12
C CYS A 190 9.74 6.79 -1.22
N LEU A 191 9.81 5.61 -0.60
CA LEU A 191 8.76 5.09 0.28
C LEU A 191 8.50 6.01 1.47
N THR A 192 9.54 6.59 2.10
CA THR A 192 9.38 7.54 3.20
C THR A 192 8.55 8.75 2.77
N ARG A 193 8.87 9.32 1.60
CA ARG A 193 8.17 10.50 1.06
C ARG A 193 6.70 10.21 0.73
N ILE A 194 6.46 9.10 0.02
CA ILE A 194 5.10 8.77 -0.43
C ILE A 194 4.20 8.24 0.71
N ALA A 195 4.78 7.61 1.73
CA ALA A 195 4.05 7.09 2.88
C ALA A 195 3.43 8.21 3.75
N GLU A 196 3.89 9.45 3.62
CA GLU A 196 3.27 10.61 4.28
C GLU A 196 1.87 10.90 3.71
N LYS A 197 1.68 10.73 2.41
CA LYS A 197 0.39 10.96 1.72
C LYS A 197 -0.43 9.68 1.61
N TYR A 198 0.22 8.55 1.42
CA TYR A 198 -0.40 7.25 1.20
C TYR A 198 0.05 6.28 2.31
N PRO A 199 -0.67 6.21 3.43
CA PRO A 199 -0.24 5.46 4.63
C PRO A 199 0.05 3.98 4.39
N PHE A 200 -0.58 3.36 3.37
CA PHE A 200 -0.32 1.98 2.99
C PHE A 200 1.16 1.70 2.68
N PHE A 201 1.88 2.66 2.10
CA PHE A 201 3.31 2.49 1.79
C PHE A 201 4.20 2.36 3.02
N ASN A 202 3.72 2.71 4.22
CA ASN A 202 4.42 2.39 5.46
C ASN A 202 4.57 0.88 5.65
N LEU A 203 3.66 0.05 5.11
CA LEU A 203 3.80 -1.42 5.18
C LEU A 203 5.03 -1.89 4.40
N LEU A 204 5.25 -1.34 3.20
CA LEU A 204 6.41 -1.66 2.36
C LEU A 204 7.72 -1.11 2.97
N LEU A 205 7.66 0.09 3.51
CA LEU A 205 8.80 0.69 4.21
C LEU A 205 9.18 -0.14 5.45
N GLY A 206 8.21 -0.59 6.24
CA GLY A 206 8.42 -1.48 7.37
C GLY A 206 9.04 -2.81 6.94
N GLU A 207 8.55 -3.42 5.85
CA GLU A 207 9.15 -4.65 5.29
C GLU A 207 10.60 -4.44 4.85
N SER A 208 10.92 -3.29 4.24
CA SER A 208 12.30 -2.93 3.89
C SER A 208 13.21 -2.87 5.12
N TYR A 209 12.73 -2.32 6.25
CA TYR A 209 13.48 -2.30 7.50
C TYR A 209 13.66 -3.69 8.11
N VAL A 210 12.67 -4.57 8.03
CA VAL A 210 12.82 -5.97 8.46
C VAL A 210 13.90 -6.69 7.65
N LYS A 211 13.94 -6.49 6.34
CA LYS A 211 14.99 -7.03 5.46
C LYS A 211 16.38 -6.52 5.88
N LYS A 212 16.51 -5.22 6.17
CA LYS A 212 17.77 -4.62 6.67
C LYS A 212 18.21 -5.22 7.99
N TYR A 213 17.27 -5.44 8.92
CA TYR A 213 17.59 -6.14 10.17
C TYR A 213 18.18 -7.53 9.91
N GLY A 214 17.61 -8.29 8.96
CA GLY A 214 18.14 -9.60 8.58
C GLY A 214 19.55 -9.57 8.00
N GLU A 215 20.00 -8.43 7.46
CA GLU A 215 21.33 -8.23 6.90
C GLU A 215 22.40 -7.82 7.96
N CYS A 216 22.02 -7.04 8.97
CA CYS A 216 22.97 -6.43 9.90
C CYS A 216 22.68 -6.68 11.40
N GLU A 217 21.53 -7.26 11.73
CA GLU A 217 21.05 -7.52 13.10
C GLU A 217 20.94 -6.27 13.99
N ASP A 218 20.91 -5.06 13.40
CA ASP A 218 20.72 -3.82 14.14
C ASP A 218 19.24 -3.64 14.52
N PHE A 219 18.93 -3.80 15.81
CA PHE A 219 17.58 -3.73 16.36
C PHE A 219 16.86 -2.41 16.07
N SER A 220 17.57 -1.33 15.80
CA SER A 220 16.95 -0.05 15.42
C SER A 220 16.08 -0.16 14.16
N TYR A 221 16.37 -1.10 13.27
CA TYR A 221 15.53 -1.36 12.09
C TYR A 221 14.22 -2.05 12.44
N ILE A 222 14.19 -2.91 13.46
CA ILE A 222 12.94 -3.50 13.96
C ILE A 222 12.04 -2.41 14.57
N GLN A 223 12.60 -1.48 15.35
CA GLN A 223 11.85 -0.35 15.89
C GLN A 223 11.25 0.52 14.77
N LYS A 224 12.04 0.83 13.73
CA LYS A 224 11.54 1.55 12.54
C LYS A 224 10.43 0.79 11.81
N ALA A 225 10.55 -0.53 11.69
CA ALA A 225 9.51 -1.36 11.07
C ALA A 225 8.20 -1.32 11.87
N ILE A 226 8.29 -1.45 13.19
CA ILE A 226 7.14 -1.35 14.11
C ILE A 226 6.46 0.02 13.95
N ASP A 227 7.23 1.11 13.98
CA ASP A 227 6.72 2.47 13.79
C ASP A 227 5.99 2.64 12.44
N CYS A 228 6.54 2.06 11.37
CA CYS A 228 5.91 2.09 10.05
C CYS A 228 4.58 1.32 10.06
N TYR A 229 4.53 0.13 10.63
CA TYR A 229 3.30 -0.66 10.70
C TYR A 229 2.22 0.04 11.53
N TYR A 230 2.58 0.69 12.63
CA TYR A 230 1.62 1.51 13.39
C TYR A 230 1.16 2.75 12.65
N LYS A 231 2.01 3.39 11.83
CA LYS A 231 1.59 4.48 10.96
C LYS A 231 0.52 4.03 9.95
N ALA A 232 0.67 2.85 9.34
CA ALA A 232 -0.37 2.29 8.48
C ALA A 232 -1.63 1.92 9.28
N ASP A 233 -1.47 1.30 10.45
CA ASP A 233 -2.56 0.92 11.35
C ASP A 233 -3.38 2.14 11.80
N ALA A 234 -2.75 3.27 12.04
CA ALA A 234 -3.41 4.52 12.43
C ALA A 234 -4.47 4.99 11.42
N TYR A 235 -4.40 4.50 10.18
CA TYR A 235 -5.39 4.74 9.12
C TYR A 235 -6.24 3.51 8.81
N GLY A 236 -6.16 2.45 9.63
CA GLY A 236 -6.88 1.20 9.40
C GLY A 236 -6.29 0.34 8.26
N MET A 237 -5.06 0.62 7.81
CA MET A 237 -4.44 -0.04 6.65
C MET A 237 -3.53 -1.22 7.02
N LEU A 238 -3.58 -1.71 8.25
CA LEU A 238 -2.78 -2.86 8.66
C LEU A 238 -3.40 -4.16 8.17
N ILE A 239 -2.87 -4.71 7.08
CA ILE A 239 -3.35 -5.96 6.50
C ILE A 239 -2.89 -7.18 7.31
N PRO A 240 -3.60 -8.35 7.21
CA PRO A 240 -3.31 -9.55 7.99
C PRO A 240 -1.86 -10.01 7.97
N LYS A 241 -1.17 -9.94 6.82
CA LYS A 241 0.25 -10.28 6.68
C LYS A 241 1.12 -9.48 7.66
N TYR A 242 0.91 -8.16 7.70
CA TYR A 242 1.75 -7.27 8.53
C TYR A 242 1.28 -7.21 9.99
N ALA A 243 -0.01 -7.45 10.25
CA ALA A 243 -0.49 -7.67 11.62
C ALA A 243 0.18 -8.91 12.23
N ASN A 244 0.31 -10.00 11.45
CA ASN A 244 1.02 -11.21 11.87
C ASN A 244 2.53 -10.96 12.04
N ALA A 245 3.15 -10.20 11.13
CA ALA A 245 4.56 -9.84 11.25
C ALA A 245 4.83 -8.98 12.51
N LEU A 246 3.97 -7.99 12.76
CA LEU A 246 4.07 -7.12 13.93
C LEU A 246 3.88 -7.92 15.23
N TRP A 247 2.86 -8.78 15.28
CA TRP A 247 2.70 -9.73 16.37
C TRP A 247 3.95 -10.60 16.56
N GLY A 248 4.50 -11.17 15.48
CA GLY A 248 5.72 -11.97 15.54
C GLY A 248 6.94 -11.23 16.07
N MET A 249 7.09 -9.92 15.74
CA MET A 249 8.16 -9.10 16.30
C MET A 249 8.00 -8.94 17.79
N PHE A 250 6.80 -8.70 18.27
CA PHE A 250 6.54 -8.56 19.69
C PHE A 250 6.90 -9.81 20.45
N ASP A 251 6.53 -10.99 19.97
CA ASP A 251 6.86 -12.24 20.62
C ASP A 251 8.39 -12.49 20.67
N TYR A 252 9.06 -12.42 19.53
CA TYR A 252 10.49 -12.73 19.48
C TYR A 252 11.34 -11.75 20.30
N PHE A 253 11.09 -10.46 20.18
CA PHE A 253 11.87 -9.45 20.85
C PHE A 253 11.40 -9.20 22.30
N GLY A 254 10.11 -9.43 22.58
CA GLY A 254 9.57 -9.42 23.94
C GLY A 254 10.19 -10.51 24.80
N GLN A 255 10.23 -11.76 24.32
CA GLN A 255 10.91 -12.86 25.03
C GLN A 255 12.38 -12.58 25.32
N LYS A 256 13.03 -11.75 24.49
CA LYS A 256 14.42 -11.29 24.71
C LYS A 256 14.52 -10.07 25.64
N GLY A 257 13.41 -9.54 26.12
CA GLY A 257 13.37 -8.32 26.94
C GLY A 257 13.78 -7.05 26.19
N MET A 258 13.76 -7.07 24.85
CA MET A 258 14.15 -5.94 24.01
C MET A 258 12.96 -5.02 23.68
N LEU A 259 11.77 -5.54 23.88
CA LEU A 259 10.53 -4.84 23.67
C LEU A 259 9.58 -5.07 24.89
N GLU A 260 8.66 -4.18 25.20
CA GLU A 260 7.71 -4.18 26.32
C GLU A 260 6.33 -4.82 25.93
N TYR A 261 5.63 -5.56 26.76
CA TYR A 261 4.46 -6.39 26.44
C TYR A 261 3.11 -5.74 26.76
N ASN A 262 2.17 -5.69 25.77
CA ASN A 262 0.78 -5.32 25.98
C ASN A 262 -0.18 -6.41 25.45
N GLU A 263 -0.78 -7.17 26.35
CA GLU A 263 -1.66 -8.29 26.04
C GLU A 263 -2.88 -7.86 25.19
N GLN A 264 -3.44 -6.69 25.44
CA GLN A 264 -4.59 -6.18 24.67
C GLN A 264 -4.23 -5.92 23.21
N GLU A 265 -3.05 -5.34 22.98
CA GLU A 265 -2.57 -5.06 21.64
C GLU A 265 -2.27 -6.34 20.86
N VAL A 266 -1.67 -7.32 21.52
CA VAL A 266 -1.42 -8.64 20.93
C VAL A 266 -2.70 -9.33 20.52
N GLU A 267 -3.72 -9.35 21.38
CA GLU A 267 -5.00 -9.93 21.01
C GLU A 267 -5.67 -9.18 19.84
N ARG A 268 -5.56 -7.85 19.81
CA ARG A 268 -6.00 -7.05 18.66
C ARG A 268 -5.28 -7.45 17.36
N LEU A 269 -3.96 -7.57 17.41
CA LEU A 269 -3.16 -7.97 16.25
C LEU A 269 -3.48 -9.40 15.79
N LYS A 270 -3.72 -10.33 16.72
CA LYS A 270 -4.19 -11.69 16.40
C LYS A 270 -5.55 -11.67 15.69
N VAL A 271 -6.47 -10.80 16.10
CA VAL A 271 -7.77 -10.63 15.42
C VAL A 271 -7.56 -10.11 14.01
N LEU A 272 -6.70 -9.09 13.82
CA LEU A 272 -6.40 -8.54 12.51
C LEU A 272 -5.67 -9.54 11.60
N ALA A 273 -4.80 -10.38 12.16
CA ALA A 273 -4.06 -11.40 11.43
C ALA A 273 -4.94 -12.57 10.96
N LYS A 274 -6.09 -12.81 11.61
CA LYS A 274 -7.01 -13.88 11.19
C LYS A 274 -7.66 -13.52 9.87
N ARG A 275 -7.63 -14.46 8.92
CA ARG A 275 -8.49 -14.41 7.74
C ARG A 275 -9.88 -14.87 8.13
N THR A 276 -10.89 -14.07 7.82
CA THR A 276 -12.28 -14.52 7.87
C THR A 276 -12.53 -15.28 6.56
N TYR A 277 -12.63 -16.59 6.63
CA TYR A 277 -13.11 -17.41 5.51
C TYR A 277 -14.59 -17.70 5.71
#